data_d2cadbea683c32713ce09acb23a551ad
#
_entry.id   d2cadbea683c32713ce09acb23a551ad
#
_cell.length_a   1.000
_cell.length_b   1.000
_cell.length_c   1.000
_cell.angle_alpha   90.00
_cell.angle_beta   90.00
_cell.angle_gamma   90.00
#
_symmetry.space_group_name_H-M   'P 1'
#
loop_
_entity.id
_entity.type
_entity.pdbx_description
1 polymer ?
#
loop_
_entity_poly.entity_id
_entity_poly.type
_entity_poly.pdbx_seq_one_letter_code
_entity_poly.pdbx_strand_id
1 'polypeptide(L)'
;MNKRSFLKYLTALGVGGSLFPSKASAFSFDQLDWEAEDIWDQIRAGYRIKQDYLNFENGYYCFLPEELLEKYISHIREVNYQASYYMRGVQVANKAKSAAALAALVGADPEEVVLTRNTTESLDLIISGFPWS
;
A
#
# COMPACT_ATOMS: atom_id res chain seq x y z
N MET A 1 -2.77 3.70 18.87
CA MET A 1 -2.42 4.52 17.68
C MET A 1 -3.71 5.19 17.19
N ASN A 2 -3.74 6.51 17.02
CA ASN A 2 -4.94 7.18 16.51
C ASN A 2 -4.99 7.12 14.98
N LYS A 3 -6.17 7.39 14.37
CA LYS A 3 -6.38 7.32 12.92
C LYS A 3 -5.40 8.20 12.12
N ARG A 4 -5.06 9.40 12.63
CA ARG A 4 -4.10 10.32 12.00
C ARG A 4 -2.68 9.76 11.99
N SER A 5 -2.24 9.16 13.11
CA SER A 5 -0.92 8.52 13.19
C SER A 5 -0.82 7.32 12.23
N PHE A 6 -1.86 6.51 12.12
CA PHE A 6 -1.93 5.40 11.16
C PHE A 6 -1.77 5.87 9.72
N LEU A 7 -2.49 6.92 9.32
CA LEU A 7 -2.39 7.50 7.98
C LEU A 7 -1.00 8.08 7.70
N LYS A 8 -0.39 8.80 8.67
CA LYS A 8 1.00 9.30 8.55
C LYS A 8 2.01 8.17 8.30
N TYR A 9 1.85 7.03 8.96
CA TYR A 9 2.72 5.86 8.74
C TYR A 9 2.50 5.23 7.36
N LEU A 10 1.24 5.13 6.90
CA LEU A 10 0.94 4.62 5.56
C LEU A 10 1.58 5.45 4.45
N THR A 11 1.60 6.77 4.58
CA THR A 11 2.25 7.65 3.59
C THR A 11 3.77 7.50 3.60
N ALA A 12 4.38 7.32 4.78
CA ALA A 12 5.83 7.09 4.91
C ALA A 12 6.29 5.75 4.28
N LEU A 13 5.40 4.76 4.16
CA LEU A 13 5.68 3.48 3.49
C LEU A 13 5.70 3.57 1.96
N GLY A 14 5.14 4.63 1.38
CA GLY A 14 5.08 4.86 -0.07
C GLY A 14 6.40 5.25 -0.73
N VAL A 15 7.53 5.10 -0.08
CA VAL A 15 8.82 5.56 -0.54
C VAL A 15 9.46 4.57 -1.52
N GLY A 16 9.12 4.71 -2.77
CA GLY A 16 9.95 4.28 -3.88
C GLY A 16 9.90 5.41 -4.90
N GLY A 17 10.89 6.31 -4.88
CA GLY A 17 10.94 7.40 -5.84
C GLY A 17 10.80 6.87 -7.25
N SER A 18 9.72 7.20 -7.96
CA SER A 18 9.56 6.89 -9.36
C SER A 18 10.45 7.85 -10.15
N LEU A 19 11.34 7.29 -10.95
CA LEU A 19 12.21 8.03 -11.87
C LEU A 19 11.47 8.58 -13.11
N PHE A 20 10.16 8.37 -13.20
CA PHE A 20 9.35 8.83 -14.33
C PHE A 20 8.42 9.95 -13.89
N PRO A 21 8.38 11.08 -14.63
CA PRO A 21 7.40 12.11 -14.37
C PRO A 21 6.02 11.58 -14.76
N SER A 22 5.26 11.07 -13.81
CA SER A 22 3.82 10.96 -14.00
C SER A 22 3.25 12.37 -14.08
N LYS A 23 2.24 12.60 -14.93
CA LYS A 23 1.45 13.84 -14.85
C LYS A 23 0.95 13.92 -13.42
N ALA A 24 1.56 14.82 -12.64
CA ALA A 24 1.30 14.96 -11.23
C ALA A 24 -0.20 15.13 -11.02
N SER A 25 -0.81 14.21 -10.32
CA SER A 25 -2.08 14.49 -9.67
C SER A 25 -1.81 15.68 -8.74
N ALA A 26 -2.71 16.65 -8.74
CA ALA A 26 -2.57 17.86 -7.91
C ALA A 26 -2.63 17.53 -6.39
N PHE A 27 -2.83 16.28 -6.04
CA PHE A 27 -2.96 15.76 -4.69
C PHE A 27 -1.77 14.86 -4.33
N SER A 28 -1.14 15.09 -3.18
CA SER A 28 -0.15 14.20 -2.59
C SER A 28 -0.35 14.09 -1.09
N PHE A 29 -0.31 12.88 -0.56
CA PHE A 29 -0.37 12.63 0.88
C PHE A 29 0.79 13.27 1.65
N ASP A 30 1.95 13.43 1.01
CA ASP A 30 3.13 14.06 1.63
C ASP A 30 2.95 15.56 1.85
N GLN A 31 1.97 16.18 1.17
CA GLN A 31 1.69 17.62 1.24
C GLN A 31 0.51 17.95 2.18
N LEU A 32 -0.11 16.94 2.80
CA LEU A 32 -1.24 17.15 3.68
C LEU A 32 -0.85 17.85 4.99
N ASP A 33 -1.58 18.88 5.35
CA ASP A 33 -1.57 19.41 6.70
C ASP A 33 -2.46 18.55 7.61
N TRP A 34 -1.82 17.67 8.38
CA TRP A 34 -2.49 16.71 9.24
C TRP A 34 -3.20 17.33 10.44
N GLU A 35 -2.95 18.61 10.71
CA GLU A 35 -3.61 19.37 11.79
C GLU A 35 -4.72 20.28 11.27
N ALA A 36 -4.90 20.40 9.95
CA ALA A 36 -5.95 21.21 9.35
C ALA A 36 -7.35 20.70 9.73
N GLU A 37 -8.30 21.63 9.93
CA GLU A 37 -9.69 21.29 10.24
C GLU A 37 -10.36 20.52 9.09
N ASP A 38 -10.02 20.86 7.84
CA ASP A 38 -10.55 20.27 6.61
C ASP A 38 -9.74 19.05 6.10
N ILE A 39 -8.86 18.47 6.93
CA ILE A 39 -7.99 17.33 6.53
C ILE A 39 -8.75 16.17 5.86
N TRP A 40 -9.97 15.91 6.30
CA TRP A 40 -10.78 14.83 5.71
C TRP A 40 -11.29 15.15 4.30
N ASP A 41 -11.55 16.41 4.01
CA ASP A 41 -11.93 16.85 2.66
C ASP A 41 -10.71 16.85 1.74
N GLN A 42 -9.54 17.24 2.24
CA GLN A 42 -8.28 17.10 1.51
C GLN A 42 -7.98 15.63 1.18
N ILE A 43 -8.12 14.72 2.15
CA ILE A 43 -7.95 13.27 1.90
C ILE A 43 -8.96 12.76 0.87
N ARG A 44 -10.23 13.14 0.99
CA ARG A 44 -11.29 12.74 0.05
C ARG A 44 -11.02 13.21 -1.37
N ALA A 45 -10.46 14.40 -1.54
CA ALA A 45 -10.09 14.93 -2.85
C ALA A 45 -9.04 14.09 -3.58
N GLY A 46 -8.23 13.29 -2.86
CA GLY A 46 -7.28 12.34 -3.42
C GLY A 46 -7.91 11.07 -4.02
N TYR A 47 -9.23 10.90 -3.92
CA TYR A 47 -9.92 9.72 -4.42
C TYR A 47 -10.88 10.06 -5.56
N ARG A 48 -10.88 9.24 -6.59
CA ARG A 48 -11.88 9.29 -7.64
C ARG A 48 -13.02 8.34 -7.31
N ILE A 49 -14.10 8.89 -6.77
CA ILE A 49 -15.25 8.13 -6.28
C ILE A 49 -16.45 8.34 -7.20
N LYS A 50 -17.17 7.26 -7.50
CA LYS A 50 -18.45 7.31 -8.23
C LYS A 50 -19.48 8.10 -7.41
N GLN A 51 -20.12 9.09 -8.02
CA GLN A 51 -20.94 10.09 -7.30
C GLN A 51 -22.40 9.69 -7.08
N ASP A 52 -22.88 8.69 -7.77
CA ASP A 52 -24.28 8.28 -7.79
C ASP A 52 -24.63 7.17 -6.78
N TYR A 53 -23.66 6.74 -5.95
CA TYR A 53 -23.91 5.86 -4.82
C TYR A 53 -22.85 6.06 -3.72
N LEU A 54 -23.20 5.64 -2.50
CA LEU A 54 -22.29 5.63 -1.36
C LEU A 54 -21.69 4.24 -1.18
N ASN A 55 -20.37 4.15 -1.25
CA ASN A 55 -19.65 2.89 -1.00
C ASN A 55 -19.36 2.74 0.50
N PHE A 56 -19.99 1.76 1.13
CA PHE A 56 -19.72 1.37 2.53
C PHE A 56 -18.98 0.03 2.63
N GLU A 57 -18.70 -0.61 1.50
CA GLU A 57 -18.05 -1.92 1.49
C GLU A 57 -16.67 -1.84 0.81
N ASN A 58 -15.63 -1.87 1.63
CA ASN A 58 -14.23 -1.97 1.17
C ASN A 58 -13.61 -3.35 1.43
N GLY A 59 -14.38 -4.28 1.96
CA GLY A 59 -13.90 -5.66 2.23
C GLY A 59 -13.78 -6.49 0.96
N TYR A 60 -14.71 -6.32 0.01
CA TYR A 60 -14.68 -7.00 -1.28
C TYR A 60 -13.68 -6.35 -2.24
N TYR A 61 -13.70 -5.03 -2.34
CA TYR A 61 -12.77 -4.24 -3.14
C TYR A 61 -12.52 -2.88 -2.52
N CYS A 62 -11.29 -2.61 -2.15
CA CYS A 62 -10.89 -1.30 -1.63
C CYS A 62 -10.34 -0.45 -2.78
N PHE A 63 -10.99 0.69 -3.07
CA PHE A 63 -10.47 1.63 -4.05
C PHE A 63 -9.24 2.37 -3.50
N LEU A 64 -8.31 2.67 -4.40
CA LEU A 64 -7.07 3.34 -4.07
C LEU A 64 -7.19 4.85 -4.30
N PRO A 65 -6.46 5.69 -3.53
CA PRO A 65 -6.26 7.08 -3.92
C PRO A 65 -5.51 7.15 -5.25
N GLU A 66 -5.81 8.18 -6.06
CA GLU A 66 -5.24 8.34 -7.41
C GLU A 66 -3.70 8.33 -7.39
N GLU A 67 -3.08 8.99 -6.42
CA GLU A 67 -1.62 8.97 -6.27
C GLU A 67 -1.06 7.55 -6.11
N LEU A 68 -1.69 6.73 -5.26
CA LEU A 68 -1.25 5.36 -5.04
C LEU A 68 -1.53 4.47 -6.25
N LEU A 69 -2.67 4.69 -6.92
CA LEU A 69 -3.03 3.96 -8.15
C LEU A 69 -2.00 4.22 -9.25
N GLU A 70 -1.60 5.47 -9.47
CA GLU A 70 -0.58 5.82 -10.47
C GLU A 70 0.81 5.23 -10.12
N LYS A 71 1.20 5.26 -8.85
CA LYS A 71 2.43 4.58 -8.38
C LYS A 71 2.36 3.07 -8.65
N TYR A 72 1.23 2.44 -8.37
CA TYR A 72 1.04 1.01 -8.61
C TYR A 72 1.12 0.66 -10.10
N ILE A 73 0.46 1.43 -10.97
CA ILE A 73 0.54 1.27 -12.43
C ILE A 73 1.98 1.45 -12.92
N SER A 74 2.69 2.44 -12.40
CA SER A 74 4.11 2.67 -12.73
C SER A 74 4.98 1.48 -12.34
N HIS A 75 4.77 0.90 -11.16
CA HIS A 75 5.49 -0.31 -10.73
C HIS A 75 5.20 -1.52 -11.63
N ILE A 76 3.95 -1.71 -12.04
CA ILE A 76 3.60 -2.79 -12.98
C ILE A 76 4.37 -2.62 -14.29
N ARG A 77 4.42 -1.40 -14.84
CA ARG A 77 5.18 -1.10 -16.06
C ARG A 77 6.67 -1.38 -15.90
N GLU A 78 7.25 -0.98 -14.77
CA GLU A 78 8.66 -1.19 -14.46
C GLU A 78 8.99 -2.68 -14.33
N VAL A 79 8.19 -3.44 -13.61
CA VAL A 79 8.36 -4.91 -13.50
C VAL A 79 8.24 -5.57 -14.87
N ASN A 80 7.28 -5.14 -15.69
CA ASN A 80 7.12 -5.66 -17.06
C ASN A 80 8.33 -5.33 -17.95
N TYR A 81 8.89 -4.13 -17.81
CA TYR A 81 10.08 -3.70 -18.55
C TYR A 81 11.32 -4.52 -18.16
N GLN A 82 11.56 -4.70 -16.87
CA GLN A 82 12.72 -5.44 -16.38
C GLN A 82 12.56 -6.97 -16.42
N ALA A 83 11.33 -7.47 -16.45
CA ALA A 83 11.00 -8.89 -16.52
C ALA A 83 11.78 -9.75 -15.51
N SER A 84 12.48 -10.81 -15.99
CA SER A 84 13.23 -11.74 -15.14
C SER A 84 14.37 -11.09 -14.36
N TYR A 85 14.94 -9.98 -14.83
CA TYR A 85 15.97 -9.25 -14.11
C TYR A 85 15.44 -8.72 -12.77
N TYR A 86 14.27 -8.07 -12.80
CA TYR A 86 13.61 -7.60 -11.59
C TYR A 86 13.32 -8.75 -10.62
N MET A 87 12.73 -9.82 -11.13
CA MET A 87 12.30 -10.97 -10.30
C MET A 87 13.48 -11.69 -9.63
N ARG A 88 14.63 -11.77 -10.30
CA ARG A 88 15.80 -12.47 -9.77
C ARG A 88 16.72 -11.59 -8.93
N GLY A 89 16.70 -10.29 -9.12
CA GLY A 89 17.58 -9.35 -8.45
C GLY A 89 16.89 -8.46 -7.43
N VAL A 90 15.98 -7.65 -7.90
CA VAL A 90 15.42 -6.51 -7.13
C VAL A 90 14.26 -6.92 -6.22
N GLN A 91 13.44 -7.88 -6.63
CA GLN A 91 12.21 -8.26 -5.94
C GLN A 91 12.43 -8.67 -4.48
N VAL A 92 13.46 -9.48 -4.22
CA VAL A 92 13.73 -10.02 -2.87
C VAL A 92 14.00 -8.89 -1.89
N ALA A 93 14.86 -7.93 -2.27
CA ALA A 93 15.18 -6.78 -1.44
C ALA A 93 13.94 -5.88 -1.21
N ASN A 94 13.11 -5.68 -2.23
CA ASN A 94 11.90 -4.87 -2.11
C ASN A 94 10.84 -5.57 -1.23
N LYS A 95 10.68 -6.88 -1.34
CA LYS A 95 9.81 -7.65 -0.41
C LYS A 95 10.28 -7.53 1.03
N ALA A 96 11.57 -7.66 1.29
CA ALA A 96 12.13 -7.52 2.62
C ALA A 96 11.87 -6.11 3.21
N LYS A 97 12.05 -5.05 2.42
CA LYS A 97 11.72 -3.68 2.83
C LYS A 97 10.24 -3.53 3.18
N SER A 98 9.35 -4.09 2.35
CA SER A 98 7.91 -4.02 2.60
C SER A 98 7.52 -4.80 3.86
N ALA A 99 8.11 -5.98 4.09
CA ALA A 99 7.87 -6.76 5.30
C ALA A 99 8.35 -6.01 6.55
N ALA A 100 9.55 -5.43 6.52
CA ALA A 100 10.09 -4.64 7.62
C ALA A 100 9.22 -3.42 7.96
N ALA A 101 8.72 -2.73 6.93
CA ALA A 101 7.84 -1.59 7.11
C ALA A 101 6.48 -1.97 7.72
N LEU A 102 5.88 -3.08 7.28
CA LEU A 102 4.64 -3.61 7.87
C LEU A 102 4.85 -4.12 9.29
N ALA A 103 5.97 -4.80 9.56
CA ALA A 103 6.32 -5.25 10.89
C ALA A 103 6.40 -4.06 11.87
N ALA A 104 7.11 -3.00 11.49
CA ALA A 104 7.19 -1.78 12.29
C ALA A 104 5.81 -1.15 12.55
N LEU A 105 4.91 -1.20 11.57
CA LEU A 105 3.55 -0.65 11.72
C LEU A 105 2.70 -1.41 12.74
N VAL A 106 2.84 -2.73 12.80
CA VAL A 106 2.05 -3.59 13.71
C VAL A 106 2.77 -3.91 15.01
N GLY A 107 4.02 -3.49 15.18
CA GLY A 107 4.82 -3.74 16.37
C GLY A 107 5.38 -5.16 16.45
N ALA A 108 5.66 -5.77 15.30
CA ALA A 108 6.25 -7.11 15.16
C ALA A 108 7.69 -7.03 14.66
N ASP A 109 8.44 -8.12 14.76
CA ASP A 109 9.72 -8.25 14.11
C ASP A 109 9.56 -8.60 12.62
N PRO A 110 10.46 -8.15 11.72
CA PRO A 110 10.35 -8.44 10.28
C PRO A 110 10.28 -9.93 9.94
N GLU A 111 10.87 -10.78 10.78
CA GLU A 111 10.88 -12.25 10.62
C GLU A 111 9.53 -12.89 10.97
N GLU A 112 8.67 -12.17 11.67
CA GLU A 112 7.32 -12.61 12.02
C GLU A 112 6.27 -12.25 10.97
N VAL A 113 6.66 -11.51 9.90
CA VAL A 113 5.75 -11.02 8.88
C VAL A 113 5.97 -11.71 7.55
N VAL A 114 4.93 -12.36 7.05
CA VAL A 114 4.91 -12.98 5.72
C VAL A 114 3.95 -12.21 4.82
N LEU A 115 4.46 -11.74 3.67
CA LEU A 115 3.65 -11.09 2.65
C LEU A 115 3.00 -12.12 1.73
N THR A 116 1.69 -12.17 1.74
CA THR A 116 0.87 -13.02 0.88
C THR A 116 0.12 -12.20 -0.17
N ARG A 117 -0.42 -12.85 -1.19
CA ARG A 117 -1.17 -12.18 -2.27
C ARG A 117 -2.61 -11.84 -1.87
N ASN A 118 -3.19 -12.62 -0.96
CA ASN A 118 -4.57 -12.45 -0.52
C ASN A 118 -4.84 -13.27 0.75
N THR A 119 -6.01 -13.06 1.34
CA THR A 119 -6.46 -13.74 2.56
C THR A 119 -6.55 -15.26 2.40
N THR A 120 -6.96 -15.76 1.23
CA THR A 120 -7.04 -17.21 0.97
C THR A 120 -5.67 -17.88 1.12
N GLU A 121 -4.65 -17.29 0.49
CA GLU A 121 -3.27 -17.79 0.63
C GLU A 121 -2.79 -17.74 2.09
N SER A 122 -3.12 -16.68 2.82
CA SER A 122 -2.76 -16.56 4.24
C SER A 122 -3.42 -17.66 5.08
N LEU A 123 -4.70 -17.92 4.87
CA LEU A 123 -5.42 -18.98 5.57
C LEU A 123 -4.90 -20.37 5.20
N ASP A 124 -4.62 -20.63 3.95
CA ASP A 124 -4.05 -21.91 3.50
C ASP A 124 -2.69 -22.18 4.14
N LEU A 125 -1.83 -21.15 4.25
CA LEU A 125 -0.55 -21.28 4.93
C LEU A 125 -0.72 -21.63 6.43
N ILE A 126 -1.67 -20.98 7.11
CA ILE A 126 -1.94 -21.24 8.52
C ILE A 126 -2.52 -22.64 8.68
N ILE A 127 -3.54 -23.01 7.91
CA ILE A 127 -4.22 -24.30 8.02
C ILE A 127 -3.26 -25.46 7.70
N SER A 128 -2.44 -25.31 6.69
CA SER A 128 -1.51 -26.35 6.23
C SER A 128 -0.25 -26.44 7.10
N GLY A 129 0.19 -25.33 7.68
CA GLY A 129 1.42 -25.24 8.47
C GLY A 129 1.26 -25.44 9.96
N PHE A 130 0.03 -25.35 10.49
CA PHE A 130 -0.21 -25.48 11.92
C PHE A 130 -0.27 -26.96 12.33
N PRO A 131 0.47 -27.37 13.39
CA PRO A 131 0.43 -28.75 13.88
C PRO A 131 -0.86 -29.00 14.66
N TRP A 132 -1.94 -29.31 13.93
CA TRP A 132 -3.23 -29.69 14.56
C TRP A 132 -3.05 -31.02 15.30
N SER A 133 -3.23 -31.01 16.62
CA SER A 133 -3.25 -32.20 17.46
C SER A 133 -4.67 -32.56 17.85
#